data_229b01c4a6799c9f05ea3d92a863d1c4
#
_entry.id   229b01c4a6799c9f05ea3d92a863d1c4
#
_cell.length_a   1.000
_cell.length_b   1.000
_cell.length_c   1.000
_cell.angle_alpha   90.00
_cell.angle_beta   90.00
_cell.angle_gamma   90.00
#
_symmetry.space_group_name_H-M   'P 1'
#
loop_
_entity.id
_entity.type
_entity.pdbx_description
1 polymer ?
#
loop_
_entity_poly.entity_id
_entity_poly.type
_entity_poly.pdbx_seq_one_letter_code
_entity_poly.pdbx_strand_id
1 'polypeptide(L)'
;MRAVIQQVKLPDTGRIIAISDVHGNLLARLQLRDEDTLVFCGDILEKGRYSLETLRYIMRLASERRVLAVLGNCDFWQDAIYRPTPGSDEYCKRYLLADSAGWGPGLLAQMCQEAGFDMGRGMDMEEFRRVIGAAYAPEFRFLESLPHVIDTEHYVFVHGGLPEGGHEDWDGWKCMKNDNFLGQGRSFDRWVIVGHWPVTLYG
;
A
#
# COMPACT_ATOMS: atom_id res chain seq x y z
N MET A 1 12.58 9.72 0.86
CA MET A 1 12.62 9.16 2.25
C MET A 1 13.41 7.87 2.24
N ARG A 2 14.10 7.56 3.34
CA ARG A 2 14.83 6.28 3.43
C ARG A 2 13.85 5.11 3.44
N ALA A 3 14.18 4.03 2.72
CA ALA A 3 13.35 2.83 2.72
C ALA A 3 13.35 2.15 4.10
N VAL A 4 12.20 1.66 4.53
CA VAL A 4 12.05 0.78 5.69
C VAL A 4 12.10 -0.65 5.18
N ILE A 5 13.08 -1.42 5.64
CA ILE A 5 13.29 -2.81 5.24
C ILE A 5 13.05 -3.69 6.47
N GLN A 6 12.15 -4.63 6.35
CA GLN A 6 11.84 -5.60 7.39
C GLN A 6 12.46 -6.95 7.06
N GLN A 7 13.37 -7.44 7.91
CA GLN A 7 13.90 -8.80 7.82
C GLN A 7 12.90 -9.79 8.41
N VAL A 8 12.51 -10.80 7.63
CA VAL A 8 11.53 -11.79 8.06
C VAL A 8 12.04 -13.20 7.77
N LYS A 9 11.98 -14.07 8.78
CA LYS A 9 12.14 -15.50 8.58
C LYS A 9 10.77 -16.10 8.25
N LEU A 10 10.64 -16.64 7.03
CA LEU A 10 9.46 -17.38 6.62
C LEU A 10 9.47 -18.79 7.25
N PRO A 11 8.31 -19.41 7.49
CA PRO A 11 8.23 -20.77 7.97
C PRO A 11 8.72 -21.76 6.90
N ASP A 12 9.27 -22.88 7.34
CA ASP A 12 9.75 -23.94 6.45
C ASP A 12 8.62 -24.76 5.81
N THR A 13 7.38 -24.57 6.29
CA THR A 13 6.17 -25.27 5.82
C THR A 13 5.08 -24.29 5.45
N GLY A 14 4.12 -24.75 4.64
CA GLY A 14 3.02 -23.91 4.14
C GLY A 14 3.36 -23.27 2.79
N ARG A 15 2.35 -22.68 2.18
CA ARG A 15 2.50 -21.94 0.92
C ARG A 15 2.78 -20.48 1.23
N ILE A 16 3.55 -19.83 0.36
CA ILE A 16 3.65 -18.38 0.30
C ILE A 16 2.73 -17.94 -0.86
N ILE A 17 1.73 -17.13 -0.53
CA ILE A 17 0.76 -16.62 -1.50
C ILE A 17 0.97 -15.12 -1.60
N ALA A 18 1.61 -14.68 -2.69
CA ALA A 18 1.84 -13.25 -2.95
C ALA A 18 0.70 -12.69 -3.82
N ILE A 19 0.18 -11.53 -3.42
CA ILE A 19 -0.88 -10.81 -4.12
C ILE A 19 -0.45 -9.35 -4.21
N SER A 20 -0.58 -8.74 -5.37
CA SER A 20 -0.30 -7.33 -5.57
C SER A 20 -1.47 -6.62 -6.24
N ASP A 21 -1.48 -5.29 -6.14
CA ASP A 21 -2.39 -4.42 -6.90
C ASP A 21 -3.88 -4.77 -6.70
N VAL A 22 -4.27 -4.99 -5.45
CA VAL A 22 -5.67 -5.30 -5.06
C VAL A 22 -6.60 -4.14 -5.36
N HIS A 23 -6.10 -2.91 -5.18
CA HIS A 23 -6.79 -1.69 -5.58
C HIS A 23 -8.22 -1.58 -5.06
N GLY A 24 -8.45 -1.77 -3.77
CA GLY A 24 -9.76 -1.63 -3.15
C GLY A 24 -10.83 -2.57 -3.75
N ASN A 25 -10.42 -3.69 -4.34
CA ASN A 25 -11.33 -4.74 -4.73
C ASN A 25 -11.40 -5.78 -3.63
N LEU A 26 -12.61 -6.24 -3.32
CA LEU A 26 -12.80 -7.30 -2.35
C LEU A 26 -12.10 -8.57 -2.84
N LEU A 27 -11.24 -9.12 -2.00
CA LEU A 27 -10.57 -10.38 -2.27
C LEU A 27 -11.61 -11.50 -2.30
N ALA A 28 -11.88 -12.01 -3.47
CA ALA A 28 -12.72 -13.19 -3.63
C ALA A 28 -12.06 -14.36 -2.89
N ARG A 29 -12.86 -15.16 -2.22
CA ARG A 29 -12.58 -16.34 -1.40
C ARG A 29 -11.21 -16.99 -1.63
N LEU A 30 -10.18 -16.48 -0.96
CA LEU A 30 -8.90 -17.16 -0.87
C LEU A 30 -9.07 -18.41 0.00
N GLN A 31 -8.79 -19.58 -0.58
CA GLN A 31 -8.76 -20.83 0.20
C GLN A 31 -7.39 -20.94 0.89
N LEU A 32 -7.27 -20.27 2.04
CA LEU A 32 -6.07 -20.28 2.87
C LEU A 32 -6.09 -21.45 3.84
N ARG A 33 -4.95 -22.11 4.00
CA ARG A 33 -4.66 -23.09 5.05
C ARG A 33 -4.06 -22.34 6.26
N ASP A 34 -4.06 -22.96 7.42
CA ASP A 34 -3.56 -22.32 8.64
C ASP A 34 -2.05 -22.07 8.59
N GLU A 35 -1.31 -22.94 7.89
CA GLU A 35 0.14 -22.82 7.69
C GLU A 35 0.57 -21.85 6.59
N ASP A 36 -0.37 -21.32 5.79
CA ASP A 36 -0.04 -20.42 4.68
C ASP A 36 0.45 -19.06 5.17
N THR A 37 1.39 -18.48 4.44
CA THR A 37 1.80 -17.08 4.58
C THR A 37 1.24 -16.28 3.41
N LEU A 38 0.44 -15.25 3.71
CA LEU A 38 -0.08 -14.33 2.73
C LEU A 38 0.80 -13.09 2.69
N VAL A 39 1.20 -12.65 1.48
CA VAL A 39 2.04 -11.46 1.30
C VAL A 39 1.35 -10.50 0.33
N PHE A 40 1.00 -9.31 0.81
CA PHE A 40 0.51 -8.23 -0.05
C PHE A 40 1.68 -7.38 -0.53
N CYS A 41 1.88 -7.35 -1.85
CA CYS A 41 2.97 -6.62 -2.48
C CYS A 41 2.56 -5.20 -2.90
N GLY A 42 1.83 -4.49 -2.04
CA GLY A 42 1.43 -3.09 -2.23
C GLY A 42 0.24 -2.87 -3.15
N ASP A 43 -0.13 -1.58 -3.27
CA ASP A 43 -1.32 -1.08 -3.98
C ASP A 43 -2.61 -1.82 -3.56
N ILE A 44 -2.81 -1.87 -2.25
CA ILE A 44 -4.01 -2.43 -1.61
C ILE A 44 -5.21 -1.54 -1.90
N LEU A 45 -4.98 -0.23 -1.92
CA LEU A 45 -5.98 0.82 -1.92
C LEU A 45 -6.15 1.45 -3.30
N GLU A 46 -7.13 2.33 -3.41
CA GLU A 46 -7.41 3.17 -4.58
C GLU A 46 -7.89 2.39 -5.83
N LYS A 47 -8.33 3.09 -6.83
CA LYS A 47 -8.79 2.55 -8.12
C LYS A 47 -9.90 1.48 -8.04
N GLY A 48 -10.46 1.23 -6.85
CA GLY A 48 -11.57 0.31 -6.61
C GLY A 48 -12.59 0.91 -5.65
N ARG A 49 -13.75 0.27 -5.54
CA ARG A 49 -14.90 0.82 -4.81
C ARG A 49 -14.86 0.58 -3.30
N TYR A 50 -13.94 -0.25 -2.81
CA TYR A 50 -13.99 -0.79 -1.45
C TYR A 50 -12.66 -0.64 -0.72
N SER A 51 -11.94 0.49 -0.90
CA SER A 51 -10.60 0.69 -0.31
C SER A 51 -10.63 0.56 1.22
N LEU A 52 -11.58 1.21 1.89
CA LEU A 52 -11.68 1.15 3.35
C LEU A 52 -12.07 -0.25 3.85
N GLU A 53 -13.02 -0.89 3.19
CA GLU A 53 -13.44 -2.26 3.54
C GLU A 53 -12.31 -3.27 3.29
N THR A 54 -11.58 -3.13 2.17
CA THR A 54 -10.42 -3.97 1.85
C THR A 54 -9.31 -3.80 2.88
N LEU A 55 -9.00 -2.56 3.28
CA LEU A 55 -8.01 -2.28 4.32
C LEU A 55 -8.38 -2.96 5.64
N ARG A 56 -9.60 -2.77 6.10
CA ARG A 56 -10.11 -3.40 7.34
C ARG A 56 -10.11 -4.92 7.26
N TYR A 57 -10.43 -5.48 6.09
CA TYR A 57 -10.36 -6.92 5.88
C TYR A 57 -8.91 -7.45 6.02
N ILE A 58 -7.93 -6.76 5.42
CA ILE A 58 -6.51 -7.15 5.52
C ILE A 58 -6.01 -6.98 6.97
N MET A 59 -6.37 -5.89 7.66
CA MET A 59 -6.04 -5.70 9.08
C MET A 59 -6.58 -6.85 9.94
N ARG A 60 -7.83 -7.28 9.71
CA ARG A 60 -8.41 -8.43 10.41
C ARG A 60 -7.65 -9.72 10.08
N LEU A 61 -7.38 -9.99 8.80
CA LEU A 61 -6.57 -11.15 8.42
C LEU A 61 -5.20 -11.16 9.10
N ALA A 62 -4.55 -10.00 9.20
CA ALA A 62 -3.25 -9.86 9.85
C ALA A 62 -3.31 -10.12 11.37
N SER A 63 -4.47 -9.93 12.01
CA SER A 63 -4.68 -10.27 13.42
C SER A 63 -4.96 -11.76 13.66
N GLU A 64 -5.42 -12.48 12.65
CA GLU A 64 -5.88 -13.87 12.76
C GLU A 64 -4.87 -14.87 12.15
N ARG A 65 -4.04 -14.42 11.20
CA ARG A 65 -3.18 -15.27 10.37
C ARG A 65 -1.82 -14.62 10.14
N ARG A 66 -0.90 -15.39 9.57
CA ARG A 66 0.39 -14.87 9.10
C ARG A 66 0.18 -14.09 7.80
N VAL A 67 0.10 -12.76 7.93
CA VAL A 67 0.01 -11.82 6.83
C VAL A 67 1.19 -10.87 6.90
N LEU A 68 1.85 -10.67 5.77
CA LEU A 68 2.88 -9.68 5.54
C LEU A 68 2.38 -8.72 4.47
N ALA A 69 2.78 -7.46 4.54
CA ALA A 69 2.44 -6.49 3.50
C ALA A 69 3.55 -5.45 3.35
N VAL A 70 3.79 -4.99 2.13
CA VAL A 70 4.62 -3.83 1.83
C VAL A 70 3.74 -2.69 1.34
N LEU A 71 4.22 -1.46 1.49
CA LEU A 71 3.56 -0.27 0.94
C LEU A 71 3.69 -0.24 -0.59
N GLY A 72 2.57 0.05 -1.27
CA GLY A 72 2.54 0.52 -2.65
C GLY A 72 2.38 2.04 -2.73
N ASN A 73 2.54 2.61 -3.91
CA ASN A 73 2.42 4.05 -4.10
C ASN A 73 0.97 4.57 -3.93
N CYS A 74 -0.02 3.71 -4.07
CA CYS A 74 -1.42 4.05 -3.81
C CYS A 74 -1.81 3.91 -2.33
N ASP A 75 -0.94 3.38 -1.47
CA ASP A 75 -1.22 3.16 -0.04
C ASP A 75 -0.67 4.27 0.87
N PHE A 76 0.07 5.23 0.32
CA PHE A 76 0.88 6.18 1.08
C PHE A 76 0.07 7.45 1.47
N TRP A 77 -1.03 7.27 2.23
CA TRP A 77 -1.90 8.37 2.67
C TRP A 77 -1.59 8.93 4.06
N GLN A 78 -0.91 8.16 4.92
CA GLN A 78 -0.62 8.56 6.31
C GLN A 78 0.18 9.86 6.40
N ASP A 79 1.09 10.15 5.47
CA ASP A 79 1.85 11.40 5.48
C ASP A 79 0.98 12.62 5.19
N ALA A 80 0.00 12.49 4.31
CA ALA A 80 -0.94 13.58 4.04
C ALA A 80 -1.79 13.94 5.26
N ILE A 81 -2.00 12.99 6.18
CA ILE A 81 -2.77 13.18 7.41
C ILE A 81 -1.87 13.65 8.55
N TYR A 82 -0.75 12.99 8.81
CA TYR A 82 0.06 13.22 10.02
C TYR A 82 1.31 14.08 9.79
N ARG A 83 1.83 14.14 8.56
CA ARG A 83 3.07 14.85 8.22
C ARG A 83 2.90 15.66 6.92
N PRO A 84 1.90 16.58 6.87
CA PRO A 84 1.63 17.33 5.64
C PRO A 84 2.86 18.13 5.19
N THR A 85 3.13 18.08 3.90
CA THR A 85 4.18 18.85 3.23
C THR A 85 3.59 19.99 2.41
N PRO A 86 4.35 21.01 2.02
CA PRO A 86 3.87 22.03 1.09
C PRO A 86 3.26 21.41 -0.16
N GLY A 87 2.04 21.79 -0.50
CA GLY A 87 1.29 21.25 -1.65
C GLY A 87 0.49 19.97 -1.38
N SER A 88 0.66 19.32 -0.22
CA SER A 88 -0.13 18.13 0.11
C SER A 88 -1.63 18.44 0.23
N ASP A 89 -2.00 19.65 0.66
CA ASP A 89 -3.39 20.07 0.79
C ASP A 89 -4.10 20.16 -0.56
N GLU A 90 -3.45 20.80 -1.53
CA GLU A 90 -3.97 20.89 -2.90
C GLU A 90 -4.07 19.51 -3.54
N TYR A 91 -3.10 18.65 -3.30
CA TYR A 91 -3.12 17.28 -3.78
C TYR A 91 -4.30 16.50 -3.17
N CYS A 92 -4.48 16.56 -1.84
CA CYS A 92 -5.59 15.91 -1.16
C CYS A 92 -6.94 16.46 -1.61
N LYS A 93 -7.12 17.79 -1.68
CA LYS A 93 -8.35 18.41 -2.15
C LYS A 93 -8.70 17.98 -3.58
N ARG A 94 -7.71 18.05 -4.46
CA ARG A 94 -7.90 17.60 -5.85
C ARG A 94 -8.30 16.15 -5.92
N TYR A 95 -7.67 15.30 -5.11
CA TYR A 95 -7.94 13.87 -5.06
C TYR A 95 -9.34 13.56 -4.51
N LEU A 96 -9.72 14.21 -3.40
CA LEU A 96 -11.04 14.04 -2.78
C LEU A 96 -12.19 14.54 -3.65
N LEU A 97 -11.95 15.62 -4.43
CA LEU A 97 -12.96 16.24 -5.30
C LEU A 97 -12.94 15.68 -6.73
N ALA A 98 -11.91 14.94 -7.10
CA ALA A 98 -11.86 14.29 -8.40
C ALA A 98 -12.88 13.16 -8.44
N ASP A 99 -13.78 13.23 -9.42
CA ASP A 99 -14.48 12.02 -9.87
C ASP A 99 -13.40 11.10 -10.44
N SER A 100 -13.08 10.05 -9.72
CA SER A 100 -11.92 9.19 -9.99
C SER A 100 -12.14 8.32 -11.24
N ALA A 101 -12.35 8.96 -12.39
CA ALA A 101 -12.37 8.37 -13.75
C ALA A 101 -13.14 7.04 -13.85
N GLY A 102 -14.26 6.90 -13.12
CA GLY A 102 -15.08 5.70 -13.10
C GLY A 102 -14.61 4.58 -12.17
N TRP A 103 -13.53 4.80 -11.40
CA TRP A 103 -12.98 3.80 -10.46
C TRP A 103 -13.72 3.77 -9.11
N GLY A 104 -14.49 4.82 -8.78
CA GLY A 104 -15.16 5.00 -7.50
C GLY A 104 -14.34 5.85 -6.51
N PRO A 105 -14.90 6.12 -5.31
CA PRO A 105 -14.24 6.95 -4.31
C PRO A 105 -13.00 6.25 -3.75
N GLY A 106 -11.88 6.98 -3.63
CA GLY A 106 -10.67 6.49 -2.98
C GLY A 106 -10.83 6.38 -1.45
N LEU A 107 -9.76 5.93 -0.76
CA LEU A 107 -9.78 5.68 0.68
C LEU A 107 -10.27 6.88 1.49
N LEU A 108 -9.66 8.05 1.28
CA LEU A 108 -9.99 9.25 2.04
C LEU A 108 -11.44 9.71 1.81
N ALA A 109 -11.92 9.58 0.57
CA ALA A 109 -13.31 9.90 0.24
C ALA A 109 -14.30 8.94 0.92
N GLN A 110 -14.00 7.65 0.97
CA GLN A 110 -14.80 6.65 1.71
C GLN A 110 -14.82 6.93 3.21
N MET A 111 -13.68 7.31 3.79
CA MET A 111 -13.58 7.72 5.19
C MET A 111 -14.43 8.96 5.48
N CYS A 112 -14.38 9.98 4.62
CA CYS A 112 -15.22 11.18 4.75
C CYS A 112 -16.71 10.83 4.65
N GLN A 113 -17.11 9.99 3.70
CA GLN A 113 -18.50 9.56 3.55
C GLN A 113 -19.00 8.80 4.79
N GLU A 114 -18.21 7.88 5.32
CA GLU A 114 -18.58 7.12 6.52
C GLU A 114 -18.64 8.03 7.76
N ALA A 115 -17.71 8.98 7.89
CA ALA A 115 -17.67 9.93 9.01
C ALA A 115 -18.71 11.07 8.90
N GLY A 116 -19.39 11.21 7.77
CA GLY A 116 -20.27 12.35 7.49
C GLY A 116 -19.52 13.68 7.38
N PHE A 117 -18.25 13.66 6.97
CA PHE A 117 -17.43 14.85 6.78
C PHE A 117 -17.68 15.48 5.40
N ASP A 118 -17.97 16.80 5.37
CA ASP A 118 -18.23 17.51 4.12
C ASP A 118 -16.94 17.75 3.33
N MET A 119 -16.87 17.17 2.14
CA MET A 119 -15.77 17.31 1.19
C MET A 119 -15.93 18.49 0.22
N GLY A 120 -16.79 19.48 0.52
CA GLY A 120 -17.03 20.63 -0.36
C GLY A 120 -15.76 21.46 -0.65
N ARG A 121 -15.86 22.36 -1.66
CA ARG A 121 -14.72 23.20 -2.09
C ARG A 121 -14.13 24.08 -0.99
N GLY A 122 -14.91 24.40 0.04
CA GLY A 122 -14.47 25.17 1.22
C GLY A 122 -13.87 24.36 2.34
N MET A 123 -13.57 23.08 2.12
CA MET A 123 -13.05 22.18 3.14
C MET A 123 -11.78 22.72 3.80
N ASP A 124 -11.81 22.77 5.15
CA ASP A 124 -10.66 23.09 5.98
C ASP A 124 -9.78 21.81 6.14
N MET A 125 -8.56 21.90 5.66
CA MET A 125 -7.62 20.75 5.69
C MET A 125 -7.09 20.45 7.09
N GLU A 126 -7.03 21.42 7.98
CA GLU A 126 -6.65 21.20 9.38
C GLU A 126 -7.75 20.44 10.11
N GLU A 127 -8.99 20.87 9.94
CA GLU A 127 -10.14 20.15 10.48
C GLU A 127 -10.30 18.75 9.89
N PHE A 128 -10.13 18.61 8.56
CA PHE A 128 -10.12 17.31 7.88
C PHE A 128 -9.11 16.35 8.54
N ARG A 129 -7.86 16.76 8.72
CA ARG A 129 -6.83 15.92 9.36
C ARG A 129 -7.19 15.59 10.80
N ARG A 130 -7.69 16.57 11.54
CA ARG A 130 -8.10 16.36 12.93
C ARG A 130 -9.22 15.33 13.05
N VAL A 131 -10.26 15.46 12.23
CA VAL A 131 -11.44 14.59 12.30
C VAL A 131 -11.11 13.21 11.71
N ILE A 132 -10.63 13.16 10.48
CA ILE A 132 -10.37 11.89 9.77
C ILE A 132 -9.16 11.17 10.37
N GLY A 133 -8.10 11.89 10.72
CA GLY A 133 -6.94 11.30 11.38
C GLY A 133 -7.25 10.69 12.74
N ALA A 134 -8.16 11.28 13.51
CA ALA A 134 -8.60 10.72 14.79
C ALA A 134 -9.57 9.54 14.61
N ALA A 135 -10.56 9.68 13.74
CA ALA A 135 -11.58 8.66 13.50
C ALA A 135 -11.00 7.35 12.92
N TYR A 136 -9.98 7.46 12.07
CA TYR A 136 -9.37 6.33 11.36
C TYR A 136 -7.91 6.09 11.79
N ALA A 137 -7.57 6.47 13.01
CA ALA A 137 -6.21 6.28 13.53
C ALA A 137 -5.72 4.81 13.51
N PRO A 138 -6.54 3.77 13.74
CA PRO A 138 -6.09 2.40 13.59
C PRO A 138 -5.68 2.05 12.15
N GLU A 139 -6.44 2.47 11.16
CA GLU A 139 -6.18 2.24 9.74
C GLU A 139 -4.88 2.93 9.30
N PHE A 140 -4.69 4.20 9.67
CA PHE A 140 -3.47 4.93 9.35
C PHE A 140 -2.24 4.37 10.07
N ARG A 141 -2.36 3.93 11.33
CA ARG A 141 -1.26 3.26 12.04
C ARG A 141 -0.88 1.94 11.39
N PHE A 142 -1.85 1.19 10.88
CA PHE A 142 -1.56 -0.03 10.13
C PHE A 142 -0.75 0.29 8.87
N LEU A 143 -1.20 1.24 8.04
CA LEU A 143 -0.46 1.67 6.85
C LEU A 143 0.94 2.19 7.20
N GLU A 144 1.08 2.96 8.27
CA GLU A 144 2.37 3.50 8.75
C GLU A 144 3.33 2.41 9.23
N SER A 145 2.80 1.28 9.69
CA SER A 145 3.59 0.14 10.14
C SER A 145 4.15 -0.72 9.00
N LEU A 146 3.64 -0.56 7.78
CA LEU A 146 4.07 -1.35 6.64
C LEU A 146 5.47 -0.94 6.16
N PRO A 147 6.39 -1.90 5.94
CA PRO A 147 7.68 -1.62 5.35
C PRO A 147 7.56 -1.35 3.84
N HIS A 148 8.61 -0.78 3.25
CA HIS A 148 8.75 -0.66 1.81
C HIS A 148 9.24 -1.97 1.18
N VAL A 149 10.03 -2.74 1.93
CA VAL A 149 10.62 -4.00 1.48
C VAL A 149 10.55 -5.02 2.61
N ILE A 150 10.14 -6.23 2.28
CA ILE A 150 10.29 -7.41 3.14
C ILE A 150 11.39 -8.27 2.54
N ASP A 151 12.44 -8.47 3.32
CA ASP A 151 13.64 -9.22 2.93
C ASP A 151 13.68 -10.55 3.69
N THR A 152 13.80 -11.65 2.96
CA THR A 152 13.85 -13.01 3.50
C THR A 152 15.05 -13.77 2.94
N GLU A 153 15.29 -14.97 3.40
CA GLU A 153 16.41 -15.80 2.91
C GLU A 153 16.34 -16.04 1.39
N HIS A 154 15.16 -16.29 0.83
CA HIS A 154 14.99 -16.68 -0.56
C HIS A 154 14.23 -15.68 -1.42
N TYR A 155 13.48 -14.78 -0.80
CA TYR A 155 12.58 -13.86 -1.47
C TYR A 155 12.78 -12.43 -0.96
N VAL A 156 12.60 -11.48 -1.86
CA VAL A 156 12.44 -10.06 -1.54
C VAL A 156 11.10 -9.60 -2.07
N PHE A 157 10.23 -9.11 -1.21
CA PHE A 157 8.93 -8.55 -1.60
C PHE A 157 9.00 -7.03 -1.57
N VAL A 158 8.62 -6.40 -2.66
CA VAL A 158 8.63 -4.96 -2.84
C VAL A 158 7.57 -4.59 -3.87
N HIS A 159 6.98 -3.40 -3.79
CA HIS A 159 5.93 -3.05 -4.74
C HIS A 159 6.49 -2.66 -6.12
N GLY A 160 7.27 -1.58 -6.20
CA GLY A 160 7.75 -1.03 -7.48
C GLY A 160 9.05 -1.64 -7.97
N GLY A 161 9.88 -2.15 -7.06
CA GLY A 161 11.18 -2.72 -7.37
C GLY A 161 12.30 -2.21 -6.46
N LEU A 162 13.50 -2.73 -6.65
CA LEU A 162 14.66 -2.38 -5.83
C LEU A 162 15.47 -1.27 -6.50
N PRO A 163 15.75 -0.15 -5.78
CA PRO A 163 16.69 0.88 -6.27
C PRO A 163 18.09 0.32 -6.48
N GLU A 164 18.94 1.05 -7.17
CA GLU A 164 20.37 0.75 -7.24
C GLU A 164 21.08 1.05 -5.91
N GLY A 165 22.23 0.46 -5.71
CA GLY A 165 23.03 0.63 -4.50
C GLY A 165 22.69 -0.35 -3.38
N GLY A 166 23.23 -0.10 -2.19
CA GLY A 166 22.98 -0.89 -0.99
C GLY A 166 21.68 -0.53 -0.28
N HIS A 167 21.25 -1.38 0.63
CA HIS A 167 20.02 -1.17 1.43
C HIS A 167 19.99 0.19 2.15
N GLU A 168 21.16 0.69 2.54
CA GLU A 168 21.32 1.97 3.24
C GLU A 168 20.98 3.19 2.37
N ASP A 169 21.10 3.05 1.04
CA ASP A 169 20.89 4.12 0.07
C ASP A 169 19.49 4.10 -0.55
N TRP A 170 18.71 3.06 -0.26
CA TRP A 170 17.43 2.90 -0.93
C TRP A 170 16.42 3.97 -0.50
N ASP A 171 15.83 4.61 -1.50
CA ASP A 171 14.71 5.54 -1.33
C ASP A 171 13.37 4.79 -1.31
N GLY A 172 12.56 5.01 -0.26
CA GLY A 172 11.28 4.33 -0.08
C GLY A 172 10.30 4.61 -1.21
N TRP A 173 10.29 5.84 -1.75
CA TRP A 173 9.43 6.15 -2.89
C TRP A 173 9.81 5.35 -4.13
N LYS A 174 11.11 5.18 -4.40
CA LYS A 174 11.58 4.34 -5.51
C LYS A 174 11.28 2.86 -5.30
N CYS A 175 11.19 2.39 -4.05
CA CYS A 175 10.73 1.04 -3.76
C CYS A 175 9.23 0.87 -4.07
N MET A 176 8.43 1.91 -3.84
CA MET A 176 7.00 1.89 -4.13
C MET A 176 6.67 2.20 -5.61
N LYS A 177 7.49 3.01 -6.29
CA LYS A 177 7.23 3.44 -7.66
C LYS A 177 8.48 3.39 -8.52
N ASN A 178 8.57 2.37 -9.36
CA ASN A 178 9.66 2.17 -10.31
C ASN A 178 9.10 1.58 -11.61
N ASP A 179 8.62 2.43 -12.48
CA ASP A 179 7.90 2.06 -13.70
C ASP A 179 8.75 1.26 -14.71
N ASN A 180 10.06 1.20 -14.54
CA ASN A 180 10.98 0.51 -15.46
C ASN A 180 11.87 -0.53 -14.74
N PHE A 181 11.43 -1.10 -13.63
CA PHE A 181 12.27 -2.02 -12.87
C PHE A 181 12.74 -3.23 -13.68
N LEU A 182 11.83 -3.91 -14.36
CA LEU A 182 12.18 -5.09 -15.17
C LEU A 182 12.99 -4.70 -16.41
N GLY A 183 12.74 -3.52 -17.01
CA GLY A 183 13.49 -3.02 -18.17
C GLY A 183 14.95 -2.69 -17.86
N GLN A 184 15.35 -2.61 -16.58
CA GLN A 184 16.75 -2.40 -16.18
C GLN A 184 17.64 -3.64 -16.42
N GLY A 185 17.04 -4.82 -16.68
CA GLY A 185 17.79 -6.05 -16.96
C GLY A 185 18.68 -6.53 -15.80
N ARG A 186 18.38 -6.15 -14.56
CA ARG A 186 19.15 -6.52 -13.37
C ARG A 186 18.92 -7.97 -12.98
N SER A 187 19.98 -8.62 -12.50
CA SER A 187 19.92 -9.97 -11.92
C SER A 187 20.12 -9.91 -10.41
N PHE A 188 19.43 -10.78 -9.70
CA PHE A 188 19.47 -10.89 -8.25
C PHE A 188 19.79 -12.33 -7.84
N ASP A 189 20.40 -12.50 -6.69
CA ASP A 189 20.74 -13.80 -6.09
C ASP A 189 19.51 -14.51 -5.47
N ARG A 190 18.39 -13.77 -5.34
CA ARG A 190 17.12 -14.22 -4.75
C ARG A 190 15.96 -13.84 -5.64
N TRP A 191 14.80 -14.45 -5.41
CA TRP A 191 13.58 -14.08 -6.10
C TRP A 191 13.07 -12.71 -5.62
N VAL A 192 12.92 -11.77 -6.55
CA VAL A 192 12.30 -10.47 -6.28
C VAL A 192 10.86 -10.50 -6.77
N ILE A 193 9.93 -10.39 -5.83
CA ILE A 193 8.48 -10.40 -6.09
C ILE A 193 8.00 -8.96 -6.12
N VAL A 194 7.47 -8.54 -7.24
CA VAL A 194 7.04 -7.16 -7.49
C VAL A 194 5.58 -7.08 -7.95
N GLY A 195 4.99 -5.90 -7.82
CA GLY A 195 3.70 -5.51 -8.39
C GLY A 195 3.84 -4.30 -9.29
N HIS A 196 2.97 -3.29 -9.12
CA HIS A 196 2.98 -1.96 -9.70
C HIS A 196 2.75 -1.91 -11.21
N TRP A 197 3.50 -2.67 -11.99
CA TRP A 197 3.46 -2.60 -13.45
C TRP A 197 3.04 -3.94 -14.05
N PRO A 198 1.99 -3.98 -14.88
CA PRO A 198 1.56 -5.23 -15.51
C PRO A 198 2.66 -5.81 -16.41
N VAL A 199 2.96 -7.09 -16.23
CA VAL A 199 4.03 -7.78 -17.00
C VAL A 199 3.83 -7.70 -18.52
N THR A 200 2.58 -7.60 -18.97
CA THR A 200 2.23 -7.44 -20.38
C THR A 200 2.69 -6.11 -21.01
N LEU A 201 3.10 -5.13 -20.17
CA LEU A 201 3.61 -3.84 -20.64
C LEU A 201 5.14 -3.83 -20.81
N TYR A 202 5.82 -4.92 -20.48
CA TYR A 202 7.27 -5.05 -20.69
C TYR A 202 7.64 -5.68 -22.05
N GLY A 203 6.65 -5.99 -22.89
CA GLY A 203 6.85 -6.52 -24.27
C GLY A 203 6.70 -8.00 -24.34
#